data_9ab21db86d44fe9ea571402f75adc6d6
#
_entry.id   9ab21db86d44fe9ea571402f75adc6d6
#
_cell.length_a   1.000
_cell.length_b   1.000
_cell.length_c   1.000
_cell.angle_alpha   90.00
_cell.angle_beta   90.00
_cell.angle_gamma   90.00
#
_symmetry.space_group_name_H-M   'P 1'
#
loop_
_entity.id
_entity.type
_entity.pdbx_description
1 polymer ?
#
loop_
_entity_poly.entity_id
_entity_poly.type
_entity_poly.pdbx_seq_one_letter_code
_entity_poly.pdbx_strand_id
1 'polypeptide(L)'
;MIRDRSRAIHSGSPKLHRLLLLAGAVLVMIPLTASGAGAAGSHVGFGFNASDIRGFPTGEVRLTGGGAFDPTAGSVHAGGSFSCVAQVDQVPLAGCLAGQGVRWDAEALLSSTTFKCTGAATEALKTANTSDQTVVVQADFYRAGDGNDESFTAKMIVSAVDIAPDITGIQDVWVQGVGCTDGLVNFSS
;
A
#
# COMPACT_ATOMS: atom_id res chain seq x y z
N MET A 1 -1.79 56.48 -12.07
CA MET A 1 -2.79 57.14 -11.23
C MET A 1 -2.64 56.67 -9.83
N ILE A 2 -2.16 57.55 -9.03
CA ILE A 2 -1.83 57.52 -7.61
C ILE A 2 -3.13 57.51 -6.80
N ARG A 3 -3.21 56.73 -5.72
CA ARG A 3 -3.85 57.16 -4.47
C ARG A 3 -3.42 56.29 -3.29
N ASP A 4 -2.50 56.86 -2.62
CA ASP A 4 -2.14 56.81 -1.19
C ASP A 4 -3.35 57.15 -0.29
N ARG A 5 -3.52 56.44 0.82
CA ARG A 5 -4.10 56.98 2.05
C ARG A 5 -3.62 56.23 3.29
N SER A 6 -2.72 56.89 3.95
CA SER A 6 -2.29 56.74 5.34
C SER A 6 -3.38 57.05 6.37
N ARG A 7 -3.04 56.71 7.62
CA ARG A 7 -3.53 57.18 8.98
C ARG A 7 -4.63 56.28 9.60
N ALA A 8 -4.59 55.98 10.87
CA ALA A 8 -4.09 56.73 12.00
C ALA A 8 -3.81 55.84 13.23
N ILE A 9 -2.84 56.27 13.97
CA ILE A 9 -2.42 55.88 15.30
C ILE A 9 -3.49 56.29 16.34
N HIS A 10 -3.80 55.41 17.30
CA HIS A 10 -4.38 55.85 18.58
C HIS A 10 -3.62 55.19 19.74
N SER A 11 -2.88 56.05 20.40
CA SER A 11 -2.23 55.88 21.69
C SER A 11 -3.28 56.06 22.82
N GLY A 12 -3.18 55.27 23.85
CA GLY A 12 -3.98 55.42 25.06
C GLY A 12 -3.54 54.49 26.18
N SER A 13 -2.54 54.87 26.94
CA SER A 13 -2.28 54.51 28.36
C SER A 13 -2.79 55.62 29.25
N PRO A 14 -2.81 55.51 30.56
CA PRO A 14 -2.72 54.38 31.51
C PRO A 14 -3.81 54.50 32.64
N LYS A 15 -4.05 53.48 33.44
CA LYS A 15 -4.39 53.69 34.87
C LYS A 15 -3.99 52.49 35.71
N LEU A 16 -3.01 52.74 36.54
CA LEU A 16 -2.59 51.98 37.71
C LEU A 16 -3.77 51.79 38.68
N HIS A 17 -4.13 50.56 39.02
CA HIS A 17 -4.78 50.30 40.31
C HIS A 17 -4.10 49.07 40.93
N ARG A 18 -3.33 49.38 41.98
CA ARG A 18 -2.86 48.39 42.96
C ARG A 18 -4.08 47.87 43.70
N LEU A 19 -4.23 46.56 43.73
CA LEU A 19 -4.93 45.91 44.82
C LEU A 19 -4.21 44.60 45.15
N LEU A 20 -3.58 44.55 46.28
CA LEU A 20 -3.14 43.34 46.98
C LEU A 20 -4.37 42.53 47.33
N LEU A 21 -4.35 41.22 47.16
CA LEU A 21 -5.01 40.33 48.09
C LEU A 21 -4.62 38.85 47.80
N LEU A 22 -3.95 38.29 48.80
CA LEU A 22 -4.04 36.92 49.37
C LEU A 22 -3.75 35.70 48.50
N ALA A 23 -2.64 35.08 48.93
CA ALA A 23 -2.26 33.73 48.69
C ALA A 23 -3.37 32.68 48.94
N GLY A 24 -3.66 31.91 47.94
CA GLY A 24 -4.38 30.66 48.03
C GLY A 24 -3.69 29.64 47.11
N ALA A 25 -2.75 28.90 47.69
CA ALA A 25 -2.13 27.77 46.98
C ALA A 25 -3.15 26.65 46.89
N VAL A 26 -3.91 26.61 45.80
CA VAL A 26 -4.67 25.39 45.43
C VAL A 26 -3.73 24.46 44.67
N LEU A 27 -3.26 23.44 45.38
CA LEU A 27 -2.50 22.34 44.79
C LEU A 27 -3.49 21.51 43.96
N VAL A 28 -3.63 21.85 42.67
CA VAL A 28 -4.36 21.02 41.70
C VAL A 28 -3.51 19.82 41.42
N MET A 29 -3.82 18.69 42.07
CA MET A 29 -3.32 17.39 41.64
C MET A 29 -3.93 17.07 40.28
N ILE A 30 -3.16 17.32 39.22
CA ILE A 30 -3.47 16.82 37.86
C ILE A 30 -3.24 15.32 37.88
N PRO A 31 -4.26 14.48 37.72
CA PRO A 31 -4.02 13.06 37.50
C PRO A 31 -3.20 12.92 36.22
N LEU A 32 -1.96 12.41 36.31
CA LEU A 32 -1.25 11.88 35.15
C LEU A 32 -2.10 10.72 34.64
N THR A 33 -2.95 10.99 33.66
CA THR A 33 -3.49 9.94 32.83
C THR A 33 -2.31 9.31 32.13
N ALA A 34 -1.92 8.12 32.56
CA ALA A 34 -1.01 7.27 31.82
C ALA A 34 -1.57 7.18 30.39
N SER A 35 -0.93 7.88 29.46
CA SER A 35 -1.18 7.68 28.03
C SER A 35 -0.97 6.19 27.80
N GLY A 36 -2.06 5.47 27.49
CA GLY A 36 -1.98 4.07 27.14
C GLY A 36 -0.90 3.94 26.07
N ALA A 37 0.09 3.08 26.35
CA ALA A 37 1.01 2.64 25.33
C ALA A 37 0.12 2.09 24.21
N GLY A 38 -0.02 2.83 23.12
CA GLY A 38 -0.65 2.33 21.91
C GLY A 38 0.07 1.02 21.59
N ALA A 39 -0.67 -0.06 21.44
CA ALA A 39 -0.10 -1.31 20.98
C ALA A 39 0.73 -0.99 19.76
N ALA A 40 2.02 -1.28 19.79
CA ALA A 40 2.88 -1.16 18.64
C ALA A 40 2.23 -2.02 17.56
N GLY A 41 1.76 -1.40 16.47
CA GLY A 41 1.16 -2.12 15.35
C GLY A 41 2.16 -3.18 14.90
N SER A 42 1.69 -4.38 14.64
CA SER A 42 2.52 -5.47 14.14
C SER A 42 2.84 -5.21 12.67
N HIS A 43 3.88 -4.43 12.41
CA HIS A 43 4.36 -4.23 11.05
C HIS A 43 5.05 -5.51 10.57
N VAL A 44 4.55 -6.06 9.48
CA VAL A 44 5.13 -7.21 8.80
C VAL A 44 5.85 -6.70 7.56
N GLY A 45 7.16 -6.94 7.49
CA GLY A 45 7.95 -6.69 6.28
C GLY A 45 7.80 -7.84 5.30
N PHE A 46 7.85 -7.56 3.99
CA PHE A 46 7.92 -8.57 2.95
C PHE A 46 8.80 -8.13 1.79
N GLY A 47 9.36 -9.12 1.09
CA GLY A 47 10.10 -8.91 -0.14
C GLY A 47 9.93 -10.09 -1.06
N PHE A 48 9.96 -9.85 -2.38
CA PHE A 48 9.82 -10.92 -3.35
C PHE A 48 10.49 -10.62 -4.70
N ASN A 49 10.75 -11.69 -5.45
CA ASN A 49 11.20 -11.65 -6.84
C ASN A 49 10.50 -12.78 -7.60
N ALA A 50 9.65 -12.39 -8.55
CA ALA A 50 8.87 -13.29 -9.41
C ALA A 50 9.16 -12.95 -10.88
N SER A 51 9.78 -13.86 -11.62
CA SER A 51 10.34 -13.58 -12.95
C SER A 51 9.39 -13.86 -14.10
N ASP A 52 8.36 -14.70 -13.89
CA ASP A 52 7.50 -15.23 -14.96
C ASP A 52 6.07 -15.50 -14.49
N ILE A 53 5.43 -14.48 -13.93
CA ILE A 53 4.02 -14.53 -13.54
C ILE A 53 3.19 -14.69 -14.81
N ARG A 54 2.50 -15.84 -14.93
CA ARG A 54 1.70 -16.21 -16.10
C ARG A 54 0.65 -17.24 -15.74
N GLY A 55 -0.14 -17.68 -16.71
CA GLY A 55 -1.14 -18.74 -16.53
C GLY A 55 -2.44 -18.44 -17.25
N PHE A 56 -2.78 -17.20 -17.44
CA PHE A 56 -3.88 -16.79 -18.31
C PHE A 56 -3.50 -17.01 -19.79
N PRO A 57 -4.49 -17.02 -20.69
CA PRO A 57 -4.26 -17.33 -22.11
C PRO A 57 -3.21 -16.45 -22.79
N THR A 58 -3.05 -15.21 -22.33
CA THR A 58 -1.99 -14.30 -22.80
C THR A 58 -1.38 -13.58 -21.62
N GLY A 59 -0.16 -13.11 -21.81
CA GLY A 59 0.51 -12.27 -20.84
C GLY A 59 1.52 -13.05 -19.99
N GLU A 60 2.61 -12.34 -19.78
CA GLU A 60 3.63 -12.70 -18.81
C GLU A 60 4.21 -11.41 -18.25
N VAL A 61 4.35 -11.33 -16.95
CA VAL A 61 4.94 -10.18 -16.29
C VAL A 61 6.03 -10.60 -15.31
N ARG A 62 6.96 -9.68 -15.09
CA ARG A 62 8.00 -9.81 -14.08
C ARG A 62 7.77 -8.76 -13.02
N LEU A 63 7.85 -9.15 -11.75
CA LEU A 63 7.77 -8.26 -10.61
C LEU A 63 8.89 -8.55 -9.61
N THR A 64 9.41 -7.47 -9.04
CA THR A 64 10.23 -7.53 -7.83
C THR A 64 9.79 -6.42 -6.91
N GLY A 65 9.99 -6.59 -5.63
CA GLY A 65 9.69 -5.51 -4.69
C GLY A 65 9.46 -5.99 -3.28
N GLY A 66 8.83 -5.14 -2.52
CA GLY A 66 8.53 -5.40 -1.13
C GLY A 66 8.15 -4.14 -0.39
N GLY A 67 8.01 -4.27 0.91
CA GLY A 67 7.61 -3.18 1.78
C GLY A 67 7.19 -3.69 3.14
N ALA A 68 6.29 -2.96 3.77
CA ALA A 68 5.71 -3.34 5.05
C ALA A 68 4.20 -3.09 5.05
N PHE A 69 3.49 -3.89 5.83
CA PHE A 69 2.06 -3.73 6.05
C PHE A 69 1.69 -4.00 7.51
N ASP A 70 0.56 -3.47 7.92
CA ASP A 70 -0.04 -3.73 9.23
C ASP A 70 -1.47 -4.24 9.01
N PRO A 71 -1.70 -5.55 9.21
CA PRO A 71 -3.03 -6.13 9.01
C PRO A 71 -4.06 -5.63 10.02
N THR A 72 -3.63 -5.15 11.19
CA THR A 72 -4.52 -4.59 12.21
C THR A 72 -4.96 -3.17 11.87
N ALA A 73 -4.01 -2.33 11.40
CA ALA A 73 -4.28 -0.96 10.98
C ALA A 73 -4.86 -0.88 9.57
N GLY A 74 -4.78 -1.94 8.76
CA GLY A 74 -5.21 -1.95 7.38
C GLY A 74 -4.34 -1.07 6.47
N SER A 75 -3.06 -0.91 6.79
CA SER A 75 -2.14 -0.04 6.07
C SER A 75 -1.05 -0.82 5.35
N VAL A 76 -0.56 -0.29 4.22
CA VAL A 76 0.54 -0.86 3.45
C VAL A 76 1.40 0.25 2.85
N HIS A 77 2.72 0.02 2.85
CA HIS A 77 3.71 0.79 2.11
C HIS A 77 4.61 -0.18 1.38
N ALA A 78 4.41 -0.32 0.09
CA ALA A 78 5.14 -1.29 -0.73
C ALA A 78 5.22 -0.82 -2.18
N GLY A 79 6.23 -1.30 -2.88
CA GLY A 79 6.43 -1.00 -4.28
C GLY A 79 7.61 -1.78 -4.85
N GLY A 80 7.86 -1.60 -6.14
CA GLY A 80 8.97 -2.28 -6.78
C GLY A 80 8.98 -2.14 -8.29
N SER A 81 9.75 -2.98 -8.96
CA SER A 81 9.83 -3.01 -10.42
C SER A 81 8.73 -3.87 -11.03
N PHE A 82 8.26 -3.43 -12.18
CA PHE A 82 7.26 -4.10 -13.01
C PHE A 82 7.67 -4.06 -14.47
N SER A 83 7.48 -5.17 -15.18
CA SER A 83 7.57 -5.17 -16.64
C SER A 83 6.72 -6.27 -17.26
N CYS A 84 6.09 -5.97 -18.40
CA CYS A 84 5.43 -6.97 -19.24
C CYS A 84 6.48 -7.68 -20.09
N VAL A 85 6.61 -8.99 -19.93
CA VAL A 85 7.52 -9.86 -20.69
C VAL A 85 6.84 -10.29 -22.00
N ALA A 86 5.55 -10.62 -21.93
CA ALA A 86 4.69 -10.84 -23.08
C ALA A 86 3.43 -9.95 -22.96
N GLN A 87 2.83 -9.63 -24.12
CA GLN A 87 1.62 -8.82 -24.17
C GLN A 87 0.49 -9.41 -23.33
N VAL A 88 -0.12 -8.60 -22.51
CA VAL A 88 -1.28 -8.95 -21.68
C VAL A 88 -2.54 -8.44 -22.37
N ASP A 89 -3.49 -9.34 -22.64
CA ASP A 89 -4.78 -9.00 -23.27
C ASP A 89 -5.94 -9.04 -22.26
N GLN A 90 -5.73 -9.58 -21.08
CA GLN A 90 -6.75 -9.68 -20.04
C GLN A 90 -6.75 -8.44 -19.14
N VAL A 91 -7.98 -7.97 -18.83
CA VAL A 91 -8.16 -6.91 -17.84
C VAL A 91 -7.72 -7.41 -16.44
N PRO A 92 -7.13 -6.53 -15.60
CA PRO A 92 -6.99 -5.09 -15.77
C PRO A 92 -5.74 -4.64 -16.55
N LEU A 93 -4.74 -5.50 -16.78
CA LEU A 93 -3.48 -5.13 -17.45
C LEU A 93 -3.57 -5.15 -18.99
N ALA A 94 -4.75 -5.26 -19.56
CA ALA A 94 -4.95 -5.32 -21.01
C ALA A 94 -4.28 -4.14 -21.73
N GLY A 95 -3.49 -4.46 -22.77
CA GLY A 95 -2.73 -3.47 -23.53
C GLY A 95 -1.33 -3.20 -23.01
N CYS A 96 -0.84 -3.88 -21.97
CA CYS A 96 0.57 -3.88 -21.62
C CYS A 96 1.35 -4.71 -22.64
N LEU A 97 2.19 -4.05 -23.43
CA LEU A 97 3.00 -4.70 -24.47
C LEU A 97 4.33 -5.22 -23.90
N ALA A 98 4.91 -6.20 -24.57
CA ALA A 98 6.24 -6.71 -24.21
C ALA A 98 7.27 -5.57 -24.14
N GLY A 99 8.04 -5.51 -23.07
CA GLY A 99 9.04 -4.48 -22.79
C GLY A 99 8.49 -3.20 -22.15
N GLN A 100 7.17 -3.07 -22.00
CA GLN A 100 6.57 -1.99 -21.20
C GLN A 100 6.59 -2.35 -19.72
N GLY A 101 6.50 -1.33 -18.88
CA GLY A 101 6.49 -1.45 -17.43
C GLY A 101 7.72 -0.81 -16.81
N VAL A 102 7.54 -0.21 -15.65
CA VAL A 102 8.60 0.49 -14.91
C VAL A 102 8.57 0.10 -13.45
N ARG A 103 7.44 0.33 -12.78
CA ARG A 103 7.26 0.10 -11.37
C ARG A 103 5.82 -0.26 -11.04
N TRP A 104 5.63 -0.71 -9.84
CA TRP A 104 4.33 -0.83 -9.18
C TRP A 104 4.40 -0.19 -7.81
N ASP A 105 3.26 0.33 -7.34
CA ASP A 105 3.10 0.89 -6.00
C ASP A 105 1.79 0.35 -5.39
N ALA A 106 1.82 -0.03 -4.11
CA ALA A 106 0.63 -0.48 -3.40
C ALA A 106 -0.26 0.72 -3.05
N GLU A 107 -1.54 0.67 -3.42
CA GLU A 107 -2.53 1.69 -3.08
C GLU A 107 -3.31 1.35 -1.82
N ALA A 108 -3.64 0.08 -1.63
CA ALA A 108 -4.43 -0.37 -0.48
C ALA A 108 -4.09 -1.79 -0.05
N LEU A 109 -4.10 -2.02 1.26
CA LEU A 109 -4.12 -3.36 1.83
C LEU A 109 -5.55 -3.90 1.76
N LEU A 110 -5.70 -5.10 1.21
CA LEU A 110 -6.98 -5.81 1.18
C LEU A 110 -6.98 -6.91 2.22
N SER A 111 -8.08 -7.09 2.94
CA SER A 111 -8.21 -8.19 3.90
C SER A 111 -8.22 -9.56 3.22
N SER A 112 -8.76 -9.60 1.98
CA SER A 112 -8.80 -10.82 1.17
C SER A 112 -9.07 -10.52 -0.30
N THR A 113 -8.81 -11.51 -1.16
CA THR A 113 -9.30 -11.52 -2.55
C THR A 113 -9.57 -12.93 -3.01
N THR A 114 -10.47 -13.05 -3.99
CA THR A 114 -10.64 -14.29 -4.75
C THR A 114 -9.81 -14.24 -6.02
N PHE A 115 -9.28 -15.40 -6.45
CA PHE A 115 -8.40 -15.46 -7.60
C PHE A 115 -8.45 -16.80 -8.33
N LYS A 116 -7.91 -16.82 -9.53
CA LYS A 116 -7.56 -17.99 -10.32
C LYS A 116 -6.15 -17.79 -10.89
N CYS A 117 -5.40 -18.86 -11.02
CA CYS A 117 -4.06 -18.80 -11.60
C CYS A 117 -4.08 -18.88 -13.12
N THR A 118 -5.00 -19.66 -13.70
CA THR A 118 -5.04 -19.86 -15.17
C THR A 118 -6.20 -19.14 -15.84
N GLY A 119 -7.17 -18.68 -15.07
CA GLY A 119 -8.39 -18.09 -15.60
C GLY A 119 -9.34 -19.07 -16.28
N ALA A 120 -8.99 -20.38 -16.33
CA ALA A 120 -9.83 -21.39 -16.94
C ALA A 120 -11.19 -21.49 -16.26
N ALA A 121 -12.25 -21.75 -17.04
CA ALA A 121 -13.61 -21.89 -16.51
C ALA A 121 -13.70 -23.03 -15.49
N THR A 122 -12.95 -24.10 -15.70
CA THR A 122 -12.92 -25.30 -14.85
C THR A 122 -12.03 -25.14 -13.61
N GLU A 123 -11.19 -24.12 -13.56
CA GLU A 123 -10.36 -23.88 -12.38
C GLU A 123 -11.23 -23.42 -11.21
N ALA A 124 -11.04 -24.05 -10.04
CA ALA A 124 -11.73 -23.64 -8.82
C ALA A 124 -11.33 -22.22 -8.41
N LEU A 125 -12.33 -21.44 -7.96
CA LEU A 125 -12.06 -20.12 -7.40
C LEU A 125 -11.42 -20.29 -6.03
N LYS A 126 -10.26 -19.67 -5.83
CA LYS A 126 -9.49 -19.68 -4.60
C LYS A 126 -9.66 -18.37 -3.85
N THR A 127 -9.34 -18.37 -2.57
CA THR A 127 -9.36 -17.16 -1.73
C THR A 127 -8.03 -17.05 -1.00
N ALA A 128 -7.39 -15.90 -1.07
CA ALA A 128 -6.27 -15.52 -0.22
C ALA A 128 -6.71 -14.47 0.80
N ASN A 129 -6.22 -14.62 2.03
CA ASN A 129 -6.45 -13.67 3.11
C ASN A 129 -5.12 -13.06 3.55
N THR A 130 -5.11 -11.76 3.85
CA THR A 130 -3.94 -11.12 4.44
C THR A 130 -3.69 -11.68 5.83
N SER A 131 -2.43 -12.03 6.10
CA SER A 131 -1.92 -12.58 7.36
C SER A 131 -0.46 -12.14 7.53
N ASP A 132 0.22 -12.65 8.54
CA ASP A 132 1.67 -12.43 8.76
C ASP A 132 2.58 -13.14 7.71
N GLN A 133 2.02 -13.99 6.86
CA GLN A 133 2.72 -14.72 5.80
C GLN A 133 2.15 -14.48 4.39
N THR A 134 1.13 -13.64 4.28
CA THR A 134 0.46 -13.35 3.01
C THR A 134 0.02 -11.91 3.00
N VAL A 135 0.38 -11.18 1.97
CA VAL A 135 -0.12 -9.83 1.73
C VAL A 135 -0.98 -9.81 0.47
N VAL A 136 -2.16 -9.21 0.58
CA VAL A 136 -3.08 -8.97 -0.53
C VAL A 136 -3.21 -7.47 -0.72
N VAL A 137 -2.85 -6.96 -1.87
CA VAL A 137 -2.87 -5.53 -2.16
C VAL A 137 -3.65 -5.21 -3.43
N GLN A 138 -4.24 -4.03 -3.46
CA GLN A 138 -4.52 -3.32 -4.69
C GLN A 138 -3.28 -2.48 -5.03
N ALA A 139 -2.80 -2.58 -6.26
CA ALA A 139 -1.58 -1.93 -6.69
C ALA A 139 -1.77 -1.25 -8.04
N ASP A 140 -1.09 -0.14 -8.25
CA ASP A 140 -0.93 0.50 -9.53
C ASP A 140 0.36 0.03 -10.21
N PHE A 141 0.22 -0.34 -11.47
CA PHE A 141 1.29 -0.83 -12.34
C PHE A 141 1.52 0.19 -13.45
N TYR A 142 2.65 0.86 -13.46
CA TYR A 142 2.97 1.94 -14.38
C TYR A 142 3.64 1.43 -15.65
N ARG A 143 3.09 1.75 -16.82
CA ARG A 143 3.58 1.29 -18.13
C ARG A 143 4.82 2.01 -18.62
N ALA A 144 4.91 3.33 -18.42
CA ALA A 144 5.96 4.17 -18.94
C ALA A 144 6.63 4.98 -17.85
N GLY A 145 7.90 5.34 -18.08
CA GLY A 145 8.68 6.15 -17.17
C GLY A 145 8.72 7.64 -17.52
N ASP A 146 7.81 8.12 -18.38
CA ASP A 146 7.80 9.47 -18.93
C ASP A 146 6.98 10.48 -18.11
N GLY A 147 6.43 10.05 -16.96
CA GLY A 147 5.60 10.89 -16.09
C GLY A 147 4.17 11.08 -16.57
N ASN A 148 3.78 10.51 -17.68
CA ASN A 148 2.39 10.39 -18.12
C ASN A 148 1.88 9.04 -17.66
N ASP A 149 1.22 9.06 -16.53
CA ASP A 149 0.85 7.93 -15.71
C ASP A 149 -0.27 7.09 -16.33
N GLU A 150 0.01 6.40 -17.42
CA GLU A 150 -0.83 5.29 -17.80
C GLU A 150 -0.54 4.14 -16.86
N SER A 151 -1.38 4.01 -15.84
CA SER A 151 -1.31 2.91 -14.87
C SER A 151 -2.46 1.94 -15.07
N PHE A 152 -2.24 0.71 -14.60
CA PHE A 152 -3.27 -0.31 -14.46
C PHE A 152 -3.44 -0.60 -12.97
N THR A 153 -4.63 -0.43 -12.46
CA THR A 153 -4.93 -0.85 -11.09
C THR A 153 -5.34 -2.32 -11.08
N ALA A 154 -4.56 -3.15 -10.40
CA ALA A 154 -4.82 -4.59 -10.31
C ALA A 154 -4.57 -5.11 -8.89
N LYS A 155 -5.20 -6.24 -8.57
CA LYS A 155 -4.92 -6.94 -7.31
C LYS A 155 -3.69 -7.82 -7.47
N MET A 156 -2.93 -7.93 -6.38
CA MET A 156 -1.75 -8.78 -6.28
C MET A 156 -1.75 -9.51 -4.94
N ILE A 157 -1.24 -10.73 -4.97
CA ILE A 157 -0.96 -11.55 -3.79
C ILE A 157 0.52 -11.86 -3.78
N VAL A 158 1.16 -11.73 -2.62
CA VAL A 158 2.49 -12.27 -2.31
C VAL A 158 2.39 -13.07 -1.02
N SER A 159 2.89 -14.30 -1.02
CA SER A 159 2.71 -15.23 0.08
C SER A 159 3.98 -16.06 0.31
N ALA A 160 4.32 -16.36 1.55
CA ALA A 160 5.36 -17.31 1.89
C ALA A 160 4.88 -18.77 1.87
N VAL A 161 3.61 -18.98 1.54
CA VAL A 161 3.01 -20.31 1.41
C VAL A 161 2.33 -20.44 0.06
N ASP A 162 2.25 -21.67 -0.45
CA ASP A 162 1.58 -21.98 -1.70
C ASP A 162 0.08 -21.59 -1.61
N ILE A 163 -0.33 -20.65 -2.47
CA ILE A 163 -1.72 -20.15 -2.53
C ILE A 163 -2.64 -21.00 -3.44
N ALA A 164 -2.08 -21.90 -4.22
CA ALA A 164 -2.83 -22.71 -5.19
C ALA A 164 -2.31 -24.16 -5.26
N PRO A 165 -2.39 -24.95 -4.18
CA PRO A 165 -1.82 -26.29 -4.09
C PRO A 165 -2.48 -27.33 -5.02
N ASP A 166 -3.56 -26.96 -5.68
CA ASP A 166 -4.22 -27.74 -6.73
C ASP A 166 -3.58 -27.55 -8.13
N ILE A 167 -2.63 -26.62 -8.24
CA ILE A 167 -1.84 -26.37 -9.46
C ILE A 167 -0.44 -26.92 -9.26
N THR A 168 0.10 -27.53 -10.30
CA THR A 168 1.45 -28.12 -10.23
C THR A 168 2.52 -27.04 -10.01
N GLY A 169 3.39 -27.27 -9.05
CA GLY A 169 4.41 -26.30 -8.62
C GLY A 169 3.94 -25.44 -7.47
N ILE A 170 4.86 -24.68 -6.89
CA ILE A 170 4.55 -23.70 -5.85
C ILE A 170 3.98 -22.45 -6.53
N GLN A 171 2.90 -21.93 -6.00
CA GLN A 171 2.28 -20.69 -6.45
C GLN A 171 2.23 -19.74 -5.26
N ASP A 172 3.10 -18.77 -5.20
CA ASP A 172 3.22 -17.84 -4.06
C ASP A 172 3.10 -16.35 -4.45
N VAL A 173 3.11 -16.06 -5.75
CA VAL A 173 2.83 -14.73 -6.30
C VAL A 173 1.73 -14.82 -7.37
N TRP A 174 0.75 -13.93 -7.27
CA TRP A 174 -0.34 -13.82 -8.23
C TRP A 174 -0.60 -12.35 -8.61
N VAL A 175 -0.92 -12.11 -9.88
CA VAL A 175 -1.37 -10.82 -10.40
C VAL A 175 -2.67 -11.02 -11.18
N GLN A 176 -3.65 -10.19 -10.89
CA GLN A 176 -4.97 -10.22 -11.51
C GLN A 176 -4.88 -10.08 -13.03
N GLY A 177 -5.49 -11.03 -13.76
CA GLY A 177 -5.51 -11.04 -15.22
C GLY A 177 -4.22 -11.55 -15.88
N VAL A 178 -3.22 -11.97 -15.11
CA VAL A 178 -1.96 -12.52 -15.61
C VAL A 178 -1.77 -13.98 -15.18
N GLY A 179 -1.89 -14.25 -13.88
CA GLY A 179 -1.74 -15.61 -13.36
C GLY A 179 -0.90 -15.70 -12.11
N CYS A 180 -0.34 -16.88 -11.90
CA CYS A 180 0.50 -17.22 -10.75
C CYS A 180 1.90 -17.63 -11.18
N THR A 181 2.82 -17.63 -10.22
CA THR A 181 4.15 -18.23 -10.34
C THR A 181 4.72 -18.54 -8.96
N ASP A 182 5.80 -19.31 -8.93
CA ASP A 182 6.71 -19.36 -7.81
C ASP A 182 7.60 -18.11 -7.78
N GLY A 183 8.01 -17.68 -6.61
CA GLY A 183 8.91 -16.57 -6.40
C GLY A 183 9.87 -16.80 -5.25
N LEU A 184 10.91 -15.98 -5.18
CA LEU A 184 11.70 -15.87 -3.96
C LEU A 184 10.95 -14.92 -3.03
N VAL A 185 10.22 -15.45 -2.07
CA VAL A 185 9.38 -14.68 -1.14
C VAL A 185 9.93 -14.80 0.28
N ASN A 186 9.98 -13.69 0.99
CA ASN A 186 10.35 -13.64 2.41
C ASN A 186 9.44 -12.67 3.17
N PHE A 187 9.14 -13.01 4.41
CA PHE A 187 8.42 -12.18 5.39
C PHE A 187 9.27 -12.02 6.65
N SER A 188 9.11 -10.90 7.33
CA SER A 188 9.76 -10.57 8.61
C SER A 188 8.79 -9.81 9.50
N SER A 189 8.67 -10.20 10.74
CA SER A 189 7.92 -9.54 11.82
C SER A 189 8.88 -8.93 12.83
#